data_9c6efd71e3f924c1d30ab51e6120bf82
#
_entry.id   9c6efd71e3f924c1d30ab51e6120bf82
#
_cell.length_a   1.000
_cell.length_b   1.000
_cell.length_c   1.000
_cell.angle_alpha   90.00
_cell.angle_beta   90.00
_cell.angle_gamma   90.00
#
_symmetry.space_group_name_H-M   'P 1'
#
loop_
_entity.id
_entity.type
_entity.pdbx_description
1 polymer ?
#
loop_
_entity_poly.entity_id
_entity_poly.type
_entity_poly.pdbx_seq_one_letter_code
_entity_poly.pdbx_strand_id
1 'polypeptide(L)'
;LTFIKEASKEVGVFLKKRNQHISVVIKSTVLPGTTDNLIKEILERESSMVLGEFGLGMNPEFLREGNAISDFMNPDRIVIGVEDEKTKIKLQKLYEPWKCSKLIVNSRTAEFIKYANNFFLALQISATNELANLAFEIGSVDIEQIMYGVHLDKRWNPIISGKRAEP
;
A
#
# COMPACT_ATOMS: atom_id res chain seq x y z
N LEU A 1 7.98 15.01 2.54
CA LEU A 1 8.55 14.54 1.26
C LEU A 1 10.08 14.79 1.11
N THR A 2 10.72 15.53 2.04
CA THR A 2 12.15 15.91 1.92
C THR A 2 13.05 14.69 1.76
N PHE A 3 12.98 13.75 2.70
CA PHE A 3 13.84 12.56 2.69
C PHE A 3 13.69 11.69 1.43
N ILE A 4 12.46 11.48 0.94
CA ILE A 4 12.27 10.67 -0.27
C ILE A 4 12.79 11.39 -1.51
N LYS A 5 12.73 12.73 -1.57
CA LYS A 5 13.35 13.51 -2.65
C LYS A 5 14.87 13.36 -2.64
N GLU A 6 15.49 13.44 -1.47
CA GLU A 6 16.95 13.28 -1.32
C GLU A 6 17.39 11.88 -1.73
N ALA A 7 16.73 10.84 -1.19
CA ALA A 7 17.00 9.47 -1.58
C ALA A 7 16.82 9.25 -3.09
N SER A 8 15.77 9.82 -3.70
CA SER A 8 15.53 9.72 -5.14
C SER A 8 16.64 10.37 -5.98
N LYS A 9 17.21 11.49 -5.51
CA LYS A 9 18.37 12.12 -6.18
C LYS A 9 19.59 11.21 -6.14
N GLU A 10 19.91 10.64 -4.98
CA GLU A 10 21.04 9.70 -4.84
C GLU A 10 20.87 8.48 -5.75
N VAL A 11 19.64 7.92 -5.79
CA VAL A 11 19.31 6.80 -6.69
C VAL A 11 19.45 7.22 -8.15
N GLY A 12 19.00 8.41 -8.54
CA GLY A 12 19.16 8.94 -9.90
C GLY A 12 20.65 9.03 -10.32
N VAL A 13 21.50 9.58 -9.44
CA VAL A 13 22.96 9.62 -9.67
C VAL A 13 23.55 8.22 -9.76
N PHE A 14 23.04 7.27 -8.99
CA PHE A 14 23.47 5.86 -9.07
C PHE A 14 23.07 5.23 -10.41
N LEU A 15 21.84 5.45 -10.89
CA LEU A 15 21.34 4.94 -12.16
C LEU A 15 22.23 5.38 -13.32
N LYS A 16 22.66 6.65 -13.36
CA LYS A 16 23.53 7.21 -14.38
C LYS A 16 24.84 6.43 -14.58
N LYS A 17 25.32 5.76 -13.53
CA LYS A 17 26.57 4.98 -13.54
C LYS A 17 26.37 3.53 -13.96
N ARG A 18 25.17 3.13 -14.36
CA ARG A 18 24.83 1.73 -14.64
C ARG A 18 24.37 1.55 -16.09
N ASN A 19 24.88 0.50 -16.72
CA ASN A 19 24.54 0.13 -18.10
C ASN A 19 23.44 -0.94 -18.19
N GLN A 20 22.70 -1.17 -17.09
CA GLN A 20 21.65 -2.17 -17.05
C GLN A 20 20.33 -1.58 -16.55
N HIS A 21 19.23 -2.11 -17.02
CA HIS A 21 17.90 -1.70 -16.57
C HIS A 21 17.68 -2.07 -15.11
N ILE A 22 17.57 -1.05 -14.25
CA ILE A 22 17.27 -1.17 -12.82
C ILE A 22 15.84 -0.69 -12.59
N SER A 23 15.07 -1.43 -11.79
CA SER A 23 13.75 -0.99 -11.35
C SER A 23 13.84 -0.35 -9.96
N VAL A 24 13.39 0.87 -9.86
CA VAL A 24 13.28 1.63 -8.61
C VAL A 24 11.87 1.46 -8.08
N VAL A 25 11.74 1.03 -6.83
CA VAL A 25 10.43 0.73 -6.23
C VAL A 25 10.27 1.49 -4.92
N ILE A 26 9.25 2.32 -4.85
CA ILE A 26 8.91 3.08 -3.66
C ILE A 26 8.08 2.19 -2.74
N LYS A 27 8.51 2.07 -1.49
CA LYS A 27 7.76 1.31 -0.45
C LYS A 27 7.14 2.21 0.60
N SER A 28 7.71 3.40 0.80
CA SER A 28 7.22 4.37 1.78
C SER A 28 5.83 4.87 1.42
N THR A 29 5.00 5.12 2.43
CA THR A 29 3.70 5.75 2.26
C THR A 29 3.88 7.19 1.75
N VAL A 30 3.39 7.44 0.55
CA VAL A 30 3.47 8.74 -0.13
C VAL A 30 2.12 9.12 -0.71
N LEU A 31 1.88 10.42 -0.92
CA LEU A 31 0.63 10.91 -1.51
C LEU A 31 0.46 10.41 -2.96
N PRO A 32 -0.77 10.14 -3.40
CA PRO A 32 -1.04 9.74 -4.78
C PRO A 32 -0.45 10.73 -5.79
N GLY A 33 0.26 10.20 -6.77
CA GLY A 33 1.00 10.97 -7.77
C GLY A 33 2.43 11.31 -7.38
N THR A 34 2.92 10.87 -6.23
CA THR A 34 4.32 11.10 -5.83
C THR A 34 5.27 10.28 -6.69
N THR A 35 4.98 9.01 -6.93
CA THR A 35 5.88 8.11 -7.69
C THR A 35 5.95 8.48 -9.15
N ASP A 36 4.83 8.58 -9.84
CA ASP A 36 4.74 8.78 -11.30
C ASP A 36 4.96 10.24 -11.76
N ASN A 37 4.93 11.20 -10.83
CA ASN A 37 5.28 12.59 -11.12
C ASN A 37 6.62 12.96 -10.46
N LEU A 38 6.58 13.25 -9.16
CA LEU A 38 7.71 13.85 -8.45
C LEU A 38 8.99 12.99 -8.49
N ILE A 39 8.86 11.70 -8.18
CA ILE A 39 10.03 10.80 -8.12
C ILE A 39 10.53 10.50 -9.51
N LYS A 40 9.64 10.26 -10.47
CA LYS A 40 9.98 10.10 -11.88
C LYS A 40 10.83 11.27 -12.39
N GLU A 41 10.35 12.50 -12.22
CA GLU A 41 11.06 13.70 -12.65
C GLU A 41 12.46 13.82 -12.02
N ILE A 42 12.59 13.50 -10.74
CA ILE A 42 13.89 13.53 -10.05
C ILE A 42 14.82 12.47 -10.64
N LEU A 43 14.34 11.24 -10.81
CA LEU A 43 15.16 10.15 -11.36
C LEU A 43 15.61 10.45 -12.80
N GLU A 44 14.71 10.92 -13.66
CA GLU A 44 15.03 11.30 -15.04
C GLU A 44 16.07 12.41 -15.11
N ARG A 45 15.89 13.46 -14.29
CA ARG A 45 16.83 14.58 -14.24
C ARG A 45 18.23 14.17 -13.76
N GLU A 46 18.32 13.45 -12.65
CA GLU A 46 19.60 13.10 -12.03
C GLU A 46 20.32 11.98 -12.79
N SER A 47 19.59 11.05 -13.39
CA SER A 47 20.18 9.96 -14.19
C SER A 47 20.51 10.38 -15.62
N SER A 48 19.84 11.39 -16.16
CA SER A 48 19.83 11.74 -17.60
C SER A 48 19.23 10.61 -18.47
N MET A 49 18.38 9.75 -17.88
CA MET A 49 17.65 8.66 -18.52
C MET A 49 16.16 9.00 -18.56
N VAL A 50 15.40 8.35 -19.43
CA VAL A 50 13.94 8.44 -19.46
C VAL A 50 13.32 7.15 -18.93
N LEU A 51 12.06 7.23 -18.47
CA LEU A 51 11.31 6.05 -18.06
C LEU A 51 11.26 5.01 -19.19
N GLY A 52 11.60 3.76 -18.86
CA GLY A 52 11.82 2.68 -19.84
C GLY A 52 13.29 2.28 -19.97
N GLU A 53 14.23 3.21 -19.81
CA GLU A 53 15.65 2.91 -19.64
C GLU A 53 15.93 2.47 -18.19
N PHE A 54 15.17 2.98 -17.24
CA PHE A 54 14.98 2.42 -15.89
C PHE A 54 13.51 2.11 -15.65
N GLY A 55 13.23 1.26 -14.68
CA GLY A 55 11.87 0.96 -14.27
C GLY A 55 11.46 1.72 -13.02
N LEU A 56 10.16 1.99 -12.87
CA LEU A 56 9.61 2.68 -11.71
C LEU A 56 8.33 2.00 -11.22
N GLY A 57 8.20 1.86 -9.91
CA GLY A 57 7.01 1.27 -9.32
C GLY A 57 6.78 1.71 -7.89
N MET A 58 5.59 1.41 -7.40
CA MET A 58 5.13 1.59 -6.03
C MET A 58 4.69 0.25 -5.46
N ASN A 59 5.20 -0.11 -4.30
CA ASN A 59 4.79 -1.31 -3.58
C ASN A 59 4.55 -0.97 -2.12
N PRO A 60 3.35 -0.48 -1.77
CA PRO A 60 3.05 -0.08 -0.40
C PRO A 60 3.12 -1.27 0.55
N GLU A 61 3.52 -1.00 1.78
CA GLU A 61 3.48 -1.96 2.87
C GLU A 61 2.17 -1.82 3.68
N PHE A 62 1.75 -2.90 4.35
CA PHE A 62 0.57 -2.95 5.20
C PHE A 62 0.91 -3.60 6.56
N LEU A 63 2.09 -3.22 7.08
CA LEU A 63 2.65 -3.80 8.31
C LEU A 63 2.05 -3.13 9.54
N ARG A 64 1.76 -3.95 10.56
CA ARG A 64 1.32 -3.47 11.87
C ARG A 64 2.52 -3.34 12.81
N GLU A 65 2.55 -2.28 13.60
CA GLU A 65 3.54 -2.13 14.66
C GLU A 65 3.47 -3.33 15.63
N GLY A 66 4.63 -3.85 16.02
CA GLY A 66 4.73 -5.04 16.87
C GLY A 66 4.55 -6.39 16.14
N ASN A 67 4.02 -6.41 14.90
CA ASN A 67 3.76 -7.64 14.14
C ASN A 67 4.35 -7.64 12.72
N ALA A 68 5.23 -6.69 12.42
CA ALA A 68 5.70 -6.39 11.07
C ALA A 68 6.35 -7.59 10.34
N ILE A 69 7.11 -8.43 11.05
CA ILE A 69 7.77 -9.60 10.45
C ILE A 69 6.71 -10.63 10.01
N SER A 70 5.75 -10.93 10.88
CA SER A 70 4.67 -11.87 10.56
C SER A 70 3.82 -11.36 9.39
N ASP A 71 3.44 -10.07 9.40
CA ASP A 71 2.66 -9.44 8.34
C ASP A 71 3.40 -9.43 7.00
N PHE A 72 4.74 -9.27 7.02
CA PHE A 72 5.53 -9.33 5.80
C PHE A 72 5.67 -10.76 5.25
N MET A 73 5.85 -11.74 6.13
CA MET A 73 6.02 -13.13 5.73
C MET A 73 4.70 -13.79 5.30
N ASN A 74 3.58 -13.37 5.88
CA ASN A 74 2.24 -13.89 5.63
C ASN A 74 1.25 -12.76 5.30
N PRO A 75 1.46 -12.01 4.21
CA PRO A 75 0.60 -10.88 3.87
C PRO A 75 -0.75 -11.37 3.33
N ASP A 76 -1.83 -10.67 3.70
CA ASP A 76 -3.16 -10.91 3.12
C ASP A 76 -3.18 -10.61 1.61
N ARG A 77 -2.38 -9.62 1.20
CA ARG A 77 -2.25 -9.17 -0.18
C ARG A 77 -0.94 -8.45 -0.44
N ILE A 78 -0.51 -8.44 -1.68
CA ILE A 78 0.60 -7.60 -2.18
C ILE A 78 0.04 -6.68 -3.27
N VAL A 79 0.24 -5.38 -3.11
CA VAL A 79 -0.15 -4.36 -4.10
C VAL A 79 1.10 -3.92 -4.86
N ILE A 80 1.04 -3.96 -6.18
CA ILE A 80 2.15 -3.62 -7.08
C ILE A 80 1.65 -2.54 -8.03
N GLY A 81 2.14 -1.31 -7.86
CA GLY A 81 1.93 -0.20 -8.77
C GLY A 81 3.10 -0.11 -9.74
N VAL A 82 2.86 -0.14 -11.04
CA VAL A 82 3.93 -0.11 -12.06
C VAL A 82 3.49 0.68 -13.28
N GLU A 83 4.47 1.27 -13.95
CA GLU A 83 4.28 2.05 -15.17
C GLU A 83 4.92 1.37 -16.39
N ASP A 84 5.72 0.32 -16.20
CA ASP A 84 6.37 -0.40 -17.27
C ASP A 84 6.33 -1.93 -17.08
N GLU A 85 6.29 -2.66 -18.20
CA GLU A 85 6.14 -4.13 -18.19
C GLU A 85 7.37 -4.85 -17.61
N LYS A 86 8.58 -4.32 -17.79
CA LYS A 86 9.80 -4.93 -17.26
C LYS A 86 9.81 -4.94 -15.73
N THR A 87 9.42 -3.81 -15.13
CA THR A 87 9.30 -3.69 -13.66
C THR A 87 8.18 -4.57 -13.12
N LYS A 88 7.04 -4.64 -13.82
CA LYS A 88 5.94 -5.54 -13.48
C LYS A 88 6.41 -6.99 -13.39
N ILE A 89 7.06 -7.50 -14.45
CA ILE A 89 7.58 -8.88 -14.50
C ILE A 89 8.57 -9.13 -13.35
N LYS A 90 9.49 -8.20 -13.09
CA LYS A 90 10.46 -8.33 -12.00
C LYS A 90 9.78 -8.41 -10.64
N LEU A 91 8.78 -7.56 -10.37
CA LEU A 91 8.08 -7.56 -9.09
C LEU A 91 7.18 -8.80 -8.94
N GLN A 92 6.52 -9.25 -10.00
CA GLN A 92 5.77 -10.50 -9.97
C GLN A 92 6.67 -11.68 -9.61
N LYS A 93 7.85 -11.77 -10.24
CA LYS A 93 8.84 -12.82 -9.93
C LYS A 93 9.39 -12.69 -8.50
N LEU A 94 9.68 -11.47 -8.04
CA LEU A 94 10.16 -11.23 -6.68
C LEU A 94 9.17 -11.73 -5.64
N TYR A 95 7.88 -11.49 -5.85
CA TYR A 95 6.82 -11.86 -4.91
C TYR A 95 6.17 -13.21 -5.22
N GLU A 96 6.68 -14.00 -6.16
CA GLU A 96 6.17 -15.34 -6.50
C GLU A 96 6.06 -16.28 -5.30
N PRO A 97 7.04 -16.31 -4.36
CA PRO A 97 6.97 -17.22 -3.20
C PRO A 97 5.79 -16.98 -2.27
N TRP A 98 5.27 -15.75 -2.20
CA TRP A 98 4.15 -15.41 -1.32
C TRP A 98 2.81 -15.94 -1.87
N LYS A 99 2.12 -16.77 -1.09
CA LYS A 99 0.84 -17.42 -1.47
C LYS A 99 -0.37 -16.56 -1.09
N CYS A 100 -0.41 -15.32 -1.55
CA CYS A 100 -1.49 -14.37 -1.33
C CYS A 100 -1.95 -13.71 -2.64
N SER A 101 -3.07 -12.98 -2.57
CA SER A 101 -3.55 -12.18 -3.70
C SER A 101 -2.54 -11.11 -4.10
N LYS A 102 -2.26 -10.98 -5.39
CA LYS A 102 -1.39 -9.93 -5.94
C LYS A 102 -2.21 -9.01 -6.83
N LEU A 103 -2.35 -7.76 -6.41
CA LEU A 103 -3.07 -6.74 -7.17
C LEU A 103 -2.07 -5.87 -7.93
N ILE A 104 -2.17 -5.87 -9.26
CA ILE A 104 -1.31 -5.07 -10.13
C ILE A 104 -2.14 -3.90 -10.67
N VAL A 105 -1.65 -2.69 -10.43
CA VAL A 105 -2.31 -1.42 -10.80
C VAL A 105 -1.26 -0.40 -11.24
N ASN A 106 -1.66 0.82 -11.59
CA ASN A 106 -0.70 1.93 -11.73
C ASN A 106 -0.23 2.44 -10.36
N SER A 107 0.88 3.18 -10.33
CA SER A 107 1.50 3.66 -9.09
C SER A 107 0.56 4.54 -8.26
N ARG A 108 -0.20 5.44 -8.88
CA ARG A 108 -1.17 6.30 -8.21
C ARG A 108 -2.25 5.52 -7.47
N THR A 109 -2.79 4.50 -8.12
CA THR A 109 -3.79 3.62 -7.52
C THR A 109 -3.18 2.85 -6.35
N ALA A 110 -1.95 2.34 -6.48
CA ALA A 110 -1.25 1.65 -5.39
C ALA A 110 -1.03 2.57 -4.18
N GLU A 111 -0.59 3.81 -4.41
CA GLU A 111 -0.45 4.85 -3.39
C GLU A 111 -1.78 5.12 -2.69
N PHE A 112 -2.86 5.30 -3.46
CA PHE A 112 -4.18 5.59 -2.89
C PHE A 112 -4.78 4.43 -2.11
N ILE A 113 -4.55 3.18 -2.52
CA ILE A 113 -4.98 1.98 -1.78
C ILE A 113 -4.42 2.01 -0.36
N LYS A 114 -3.16 2.39 -0.17
CA LYS A 114 -2.56 2.51 1.17
C LYS A 114 -3.30 3.53 2.03
N TYR A 115 -3.58 4.73 1.50
CA TYR A 115 -4.33 5.76 2.20
C TYR A 115 -5.76 5.34 2.52
N ALA A 116 -6.46 4.77 1.54
CA ALA A 116 -7.83 4.29 1.72
C ALA A 116 -7.91 3.22 2.81
N ASN A 117 -6.98 2.26 2.80
CA ASN A 117 -6.91 1.24 3.85
C ASN A 117 -6.73 1.85 5.24
N ASN A 118 -5.77 2.75 5.40
CA ASN A 118 -5.51 3.41 6.68
C ASN A 118 -6.70 4.28 7.13
N PHE A 119 -7.35 4.97 6.18
CA PHE A 119 -8.56 5.75 6.45
C PHE A 119 -9.69 4.89 7.00
N PHE A 120 -10.01 3.76 6.35
CA PHE A 120 -11.07 2.87 6.82
C PHE A 120 -10.76 2.24 8.18
N LEU A 121 -9.51 1.85 8.42
CA LEU A 121 -9.11 1.35 9.74
C LEU A 121 -9.28 2.41 10.84
N ALA A 122 -8.83 3.64 10.59
CA ALA A 122 -8.99 4.75 11.53
C ALA A 122 -10.47 5.09 11.77
N LEU A 123 -11.29 5.08 10.71
CA LEU A 123 -12.73 5.32 10.81
C LEU A 123 -13.42 4.26 11.68
N GLN A 124 -13.10 2.99 11.48
CA GLN A 124 -13.67 1.89 12.28
C GLN A 124 -13.28 2.03 13.76
N ILE A 125 -12.02 2.35 14.05
CA ILE A 125 -11.56 2.57 15.43
C ILE A 125 -12.31 3.74 16.07
N SER A 126 -12.40 4.89 15.37
CA SER A 126 -13.11 6.06 15.88
C SER A 126 -14.58 5.80 16.11
N ALA A 127 -15.26 5.13 15.17
CA ALA A 127 -16.67 4.77 15.33
C ALA A 127 -16.89 3.83 16.51
N THR A 128 -16.03 2.82 16.70
CA THR A 128 -16.12 1.90 17.84
C THR A 128 -15.90 2.62 19.16
N ASN A 129 -14.97 3.59 19.22
CA ASN A 129 -14.73 4.38 20.42
C ASN A 129 -15.95 5.25 20.79
N GLU A 130 -16.62 5.87 19.80
CA GLU A 130 -17.86 6.62 20.05
C GLU A 130 -19.00 5.70 20.56
N LEU A 131 -19.13 4.50 19.97
CA LEU A 131 -20.10 3.52 20.48
C LEU A 131 -19.76 3.04 21.90
N ALA A 132 -18.47 2.92 22.25
CA ALA A 132 -18.04 2.59 23.59
C ALA A 132 -18.40 3.70 24.61
N ASN A 133 -18.23 4.97 24.23
CA ASN A 133 -18.65 6.12 25.04
C ASN A 133 -20.18 6.08 25.30
N LEU A 134 -20.97 5.86 24.25
CA LEU A 134 -22.42 5.71 24.39
C LEU A 134 -22.82 4.51 25.26
N ALA A 135 -22.17 3.37 25.10
CA ALA A 135 -22.39 2.19 25.93
C ALA A 135 -22.13 2.47 27.41
N PHE A 136 -21.08 3.24 27.71
CA PHE A 136 -20.77 3.66 29.08
C PHE A 136 -21.86 4.57 29.66
N GLU A 137 -22.36 5.54 28.90
CA GLU A 137 -23.45 6.45 29.35
C GLU A 137 -24.80 5.72 29.56
N ILE A 138 -25.12 4.76 28.69
CA ILE A 138 -26.34 3.94 28.83
C ILE A 138 -26.25 3.04 30.07
N GLY A 139 -25.10 2.51 30.42
CA GLY A 139 -24.86 1.60 31.50
C GLY A 139 -25.35 0.18 31.23
N SER A 140 -24.72 -0.81 31.84
CA SER A 140 -25.06 -2.23 31.68
C SER A 140 -25.06 -2.74 30.22
N VAL A 141 -24.23 -2.13 29.39
CA VAL A 141 -24.05 -2.46 27.98
C VAL A 141 -22.58 -2.83 27.74
N ASP A 142 -22.36 -3.96 27.06
CA ASP A 142 -21.03 -4.48 26.75
C ASP A 142 -20.68 -4.19 25.29
N ILE A 143 -19.69 -3.32 25.08
CA ILE A 143 -19.26 -2.92 23.74
C ILE A 143 -18.68 -4.08 22.93
N GLU A 144 -18.00 -5.05 23.55
CA GLU A 144 -17.46 -6.19 22.84
C GLU A 144 -18.58 -7.06 22.27
N GLN A 145 -19.64 -7.30 23.05
CA GLN A 145 -20.82 -8.03 22.59
C GLN A 145 -21.59 -7.29 21.51
N ILE A 146 -21.68 -5.95 21.60
CA ILE A 146 -22.28 -5.12 20.55
C ILE A 146 -21.49 -5.30 19.25
N MET A 147 -20.17 -5.11 19.28
CA MET A 147 -19.34 -5.20 18.08
C MET A 147 -19.34 -6.62 17.51
N TYR A 148 -19.33 -7.64 18.34
CA TYR A 148 -19.50 -9.02 17.89
C TYR A 148 -20.84 -9.21 17.16
N GLY A 149 -21.95 -8.76 17.75
CA GLY A 149 -23.27 -8.83 17.11
C GLY A 149 -23.34 -8.08 15.77
N VAL A 150 -22.72 -6.90 15.68
CA VAL A 150 -22.63 -6.14 14.44
C VAL A 150 -21.87 -6.92 13.37
N HIS A 151 -20.73 -7.52 13.71
CA HIS A 151 -19.90 -8.25 12.74
C HIS A 151 -20.51 -9.60 12.31
N LEU A 152 -21.54 -10.11 12.96
CA LEU A 152 -22.32 -11.26 12.46
C LEU A 152 -23.15 -10.91 11.20
N ASP A 153 -23.40 -9.62 10.95
CA ASP A 153 -24.08 -9.19 9.73
C ASP A 153 -23.14 -9.26 8.54
N LYS A 154 -23.46 -10.14 7.58
CA LYS A 154 -22.66 -10.35 6.36
C LYS A 154 -22.50 -9.10 5.48
N ARG A 155 -23.30 -8.04 5.70
CA ARG A 155 -23.14 -6.75 4.99
C ARG A 155 -21.85 -6.02 5.36
N TRP A 156 -21.23 -6.34 6.49
CA TRP A 156 -19.91 -5.82 6.87
C TRP A 156 -18.77 -6.40 6.06
N ASN A 157 -18.99 -7.50 5.35
CA ASN A 157 -17.98 -8.03 4.43
C ASN A 157 -17.90 -7.13 3.19
N PRO A 158 -16.70 -6.72 2.76
CA PRO A 158 -16.54 -5.85 1.60
C PRO A 158 -17.11 -6.50 0.35
N ILE A 159 -17.76 -5.70 -0.50
CA ILE A 159 -18.24 -6.12 -1.81
C ILE A 159 -17.14 -5.79 -2.83
N ILE A 160 -16.60 -6.82 -3.47
CA ILE A 160 -15.63 -6.68 -4.56
C ILE A 160 -16.30 -7.12 -5.85
N SER A 161 -16.41 -6.20 -6.83
CA SER A 161 -17.00 -6.49 -8.15
C SER A 161 -18.39 -7.16 -8.09
N GLY A 162 -19.27 -6.70 -7.20
CA GLY A 162 -20.61 -7.25 -7.00
C GLY A 162 -20.69 -8.58 -6.25
N LYS A 163 -19.56 -9.11 -5.81
CA LYS A 163 -19.50 -10.29 -4.94
C LYS A 163 -18.96 -9.89 -3.57
N ARG A 164 -19.55 -10.45 -2.50
CA ARG A 164 -18.96 -10.30 -1.17
C ARG A 164 -17.66 -11.08 -1.10
N ALA A 165 -16.63 -10.49 -0.50
CA ALA A 165 -15.48 -11.26 -0.07
C ALA A 165 -15.94 -12.24 1.01
N GLU A 166 -15.57 -13.50 0.89
CA GLU A 166 -15.73 -14.43 2.00
C GLU A 166 -14.68 -14.11 3.08
N PRO A 167 -15.00 -14.27 4.36
CA PRO A 167 -14.08 -14.00 5.46
C PRO A 167 -12.85 -14.91 5.44
#